data_05c709bcbf323ab1678bc5023c1885d6
#
_entry.id   05c709bcbf323ab1678bc5023c1885d6
#
_cell.length_a   1.000
_cell.length_b   1.000
_cell.length_c   1.000
_cell.angle_alpha   90.00
_cell.angle_beta   90.00
_cell.angle_gamma   90.00
#
_symmetry.space_group_name_H-M   'P 1'
#
loop_
_entity.id
_entity.type
_entity.pdbx_description
1 polymer ?
#
loop_
_entity_poly.entity_id
_entity_poly.type
_entity_poly.pdbx_seq_one_letter_code
_entity_poly.pdbx_strand_id
1 'polypeptide(L)'
;MKKRHIFIIVCISSILLFSICLVLLLSNKKEIYSLELVVLSNKDGLIVGQDKENVLYTIDDKKLKDISVGDILMIDYTGLIDIDKEYKIKKIKENKIEKNEDGIPLHWLDDGIFKQFYKLAFDEVKNMTLEEKIGQLLLARLPNDYKVAIDDYYIGGFLLFSKDFINKSTTEVQEMVNTLQDMSKWPLLIAVDEEGGSVVRVSSNKKLRDTPFKSAQELYKEGGFLKIKEDTIDKIIFLDNLGINVNLAPVVDVATNKNSYIYNRTIGLNTKMTTEYAKVVINASKKGNVSYVLKHFPGYGNAKDTHLGQAKINESLASIKNNYLPPFKEGIKYGTEAILINHNIYTKIDKNTPASLSIKIHNLLRDDLDFSGIIITDNIDMKALDTIDNKVIRALLAGNDLIITDDYERDFKIIKESIKNGEISEDLISKLAFRIIAWKYYKGLMFINEK
;
A
#
# COMPACT_ATOMS: atom_id res chain seq x y z
N MET A 1 35.70 -66.78 24.30
CA MET A 1 34.75 -66.21 23.33
C MET A 1 33.86 -65.10 23.90
N LYS A 2 33.31 -65.16 25.09
CA LYS A 2 32.39 -64.13 25.66
C LYS A 2 33.01 -62.71 25.83
N LYS A 3 34.28 -62.56 26.19
CA LYS A 3 34.91 -61.25 26.38
C LYS A 3 35.14 -60.47 25.10
N ARG A 4 35.34 -61.12 23.95
CA ARG A 4 35.52 -60.46 22.66
C ARG A 4 34.20 -59.87 22.11
N HIS A 5 33.08 -60.55 22.36
CA HIS A 5 31.75 -60.06 21.92
C HIS A 5 31.29 -58.85 22.74
N ILE A 6 31.60 -58.78 24.02
CA ILE A 6 31.28 -57.65 24.89
C ILE A 6 32.08 -56.40 24.46
N PHE A 7 33.37 -56.55 24.13
CA PHE A 7 34.20 -55.46 23.67
C PHE A 7 33.72 -54.87 22.31
N ILE A 8 33.28 -55.72 21.39
CA ILE A 8 32.73 -55.30 20.09
C ILE A 8 31.40 -54.56 20.26
N ILE A 9 30.53 -55.03 21.16
CA ILE A 9 29.23 -54.38 21.44
C ILE A 9 29.44 -53.02 22.09
N VAL A 10 30.39 -52.87 23.00
CA VAL A 10 30.72 -51.58 23.63
C VAL A 10 31.34 -50.59 22.64
N CYS A 11 32.19 -51.06 21.73
CA CYS A 11 32.74 -50.21 20.68
C CYS A 11 31.68 -49.75 19.67
N ILE A 12 30.76 -50.65 19.27
CA ILE A 12 29.66 -50.29 18.34
C ILE A 12 28.71 -49.30 19.02
N SER A 13 28.35 -49.49 20.26
CA SER A 13 27.48 -48.54 20.98
C SER A 13 28.16 -47.19 21.20
N SER A 14 29.46 -47.13 21.43
CA SER A 14 30.23 -45.88 21.56
C SER A 14 30.30 -45.13 20.22
N ILE A 15 30.49 -45.83 19.10
CA ILE A 15 30.49 -45.24 17.76
C ILE A 15 29.09 -44.74 17.39
N LEU A 16 28.03 -45.48 17.73
CA LEU A 16 26.65 -45.05 17.50
C LEU A 16 26.29 -43.80 18.34
N LEU A 17 26.68 -43.76 19.61
CA LEU A 17 26.51 -42.59 20.49
C LEU A 17 27.30 -41.38 19.97
N PHE A 18 28.53 -41.59 19.52
CA PHE A 18 29.34 -40.51 18.94
C PHE A 18 28.75 -40.00 17.63
N SER A 19 28.23 -40.90 16.78
CA SER A 19 27.53 -40.53 15.54
C SER A 19 26.24 -39.79 15.82
N ILE A 20 25.47 -40.20 16.81
CA ILE A 20 24.24 -39.50 17.23
C ILE A 20 24.58 -38.13 17.83
N CYS A 21 25.61 -38.03 18.70
CA CYS A 21 26.09 -36.75 19.22
C CYS A 21 26.60 -35.84 18.09
N LEU A 22 27.33 -36.38 17.13
CA LEU A 22 27.80 -35.61 15.97
C LEU A 22 26.68 -35.14 15.08
N VAL A 23 25.65 -35.97 14.84
CA VAL A 23 24.44 -35.58 14.11
C VAL A 23 23.66 -34.53 14.89
N LEU A 24 23.52 -34.65 16.20
CA LEU A 24 22.87 -33.63 17.05
C LEU A 24 23.68 -32.33 17.12
N LEU A 25 25.01 -32.39 17.11
CA LEU A 25 25.90 -31.22 17.03
C LEU A 25 25.86 -30.56 15.66
N LEU A 26 25.73 -31.33 14.59
CA LEU A 26 25.58 -30.82 13.21
C LEU A 26 24.18 -30.30 12.95
N SER A 27 23.14 -30.89 13.55
CA SER A 27 21.75 -30.42 13.44
C SER A 27 21.47 -29.15 14.25
N ASN A 28 22.36 -28.78 15.19
CA ASN A 28 22.25 -27.56 15.99
C ASN A 28 23.03 -26.36 15.42
N LYS A 29 23.60 -26.45 14.24
CA LYS A 29 24.04 -25.23 13.54
C LYS A 29 22.80 -24.48 13.06
N LYS A 30 22.37 -23.47 13.83
CA LYS A 30 21.40 -22.49 13.34
C LYS A 30 21.95 -21.92 12.04
N GLU A 31 21.19 -22.00 10.95
CA GLU A 31 21.54 -21.32 9.70
C GLU A 31 21.66 -19.83 9.97
N ILE A 32 22.75 -19.24 9.51
CA ILE A 32 22.99 -17.79 9.61
C ILE A 32 22.62 -17.18 8.27
N TYR A 33 21.69 -16.27 8.30
CA TYR A 33 21.27 -15.47 7.16
C TYR A 33 21.91 -14.08 7.25
N SER A 34 22.21 -13.48 6.11
CA SER A 34 22.69 -12.08 6.04
C SER A 34 21.65 -11.23 5.36
N LEU A 35 21.35 -10.08 5.96
CA LEU A 35 20.40 -9.10 5.47
C LEU A 35 21.09 -7.75 5.31
N GLU A 36 20.89 -7.09 4.19
CA GLU A 36 21.35 -5.73 3.92
C GLU A 36 20.14 -4.81 3.85
N LEU A 37 20.14 -3.75 4.67
CA LEU A 37 19.03 -2.81 4.78
C LEU A 37 19.50 -1.38 4.55
N VAL A 38 18.78 -0.62 3.72
CA VAL A 38 18.86 0.84 3.71
C VAL A 38 18.05 1.38 4.88
N VAL A 39 18.64 2.18 5.73
CA VAL A 39 17.98 2.77 6.90
C VAL A 39 17.06 3.90 6.45
N LEU A 40 15.76 3.73 6.59
CA LEU A 40 14.74 4.71 6.22
C LEU A 40 14.40 5.66 7.38
N SER A 41 14.53 5.18 8.61
CA SER A 41 14.27 5.94 9.83
C SER A 41 15.10 5.36 10.97
N ASN A 42 15.56 6.22 11.88
CA ASN A 42 16.17 5.84 13.16
C ASN A 42 15.67 6.79 14.26
N LYS A 43 14.99 6.22 15.25
CA LYS A 43 14.56 6.94 16.45
C LYS A 43 15.11 6.24 17.67
N ASP A 44 16.20 6.77 18.23
CA ASP A 44 16.86 6.25 19.44
C ASP A 44 17.24 4.76 19.37
N GLY A 45 17.57 4.25 18.18
CA GLY A 45 17.91 2.84 17.94
C GLY A 45 16.74 1.97 17.48
N LEU A 46 15.54 2.53 17.38
CA LEU A 46 14.43 1.92 16.66
C LEU A 46 14.56 2.26 15.17
N ILE A 47 15.07 1.32 14.40
CA ILE A 47 15.32 1.47 12.97
C ILE A 47 14.17 0.88 12.17
N VAL A 48 13.72 1.59 11.13
CA VAL A 48 12.99 1.03 10.00
C VAL A 48 13.96 0.98 8.82
N GLY A 49 14.19 -0.21 8.29
CA GLY A 49 15.06 -0.45 7.15
C GLY A 49 14.36 -1.23 6.05
N GLN A 50 14.85 -1.12 4.83
CA GLN A 50 14.31 -1.79 3.66
C GLN A 50 15.39 -2.57 2.94
N ASP A 51 15.09 -3.83 2.58
CA ASP A 51 15.98 -4.65 1.75
C ASP A 51 15.82 -4.38 0.25
N LYS A 52 16.59 -5.09 -0.55
CA LYS A 52 16.57 -4.98 -2.03
C LYS A 52 15.27 -5.51 -2.67
N GLU A 53 14.52 -6.38 -1.99
CA GLU A 53 13.20 -6.88 -2.42
C GLU A 53 12.06 -5.95 -1.98
N ASN A 54 12.36 -4.78 -1.42
CA ASN A 54 11.40 -3.80 -0.89
C ASN A 54 10.65 -4.25 0.38
N VAL A 55 11.12 -5.29 1.05
CA VAL A 55 10.56 -5.73 2.35
C VAL A 55 11.06 -4.80 3.46
N LEU A 56 10.14 -4.38 4.33
CA LEU A 56 10.42 -3.49 5.45
C LEU A 56 10.66 -4.30 6.72
N TYR A 57 11.68 -3.89 7.47
CA TYR A 57 12.08 -4.49 8.74
C TYR A 57 12.13 -3.46 9.84
N THR A 58 11.74 -3.86 11.04
CA THR A 58 11.88 -3.05 12.25
C THR A 58 12.90 -3.69 13.19
N ILE A 59 13.93 -2.93 13.57
CA ILE A 59 15.00 -3.38 14.48
C ILE A 59 15.04 -2.43 15.66
N ASP A 60 14.85 -2.95 16.87
CA ASP A 60 14.88 -2.18 18.11
C ASP A 60 16.13 -2.57 18.92
N ASP A 61 17.21 -1.82 18.71
CA ASP A 61 18.46 -1.97 19.49
C ASP A 61 19.09 -0.60 19.77
N LYS A 62 19.17 -0.23 21.05
CA LYS A 62 19.76 1.04 21.49
C LYS A 62 21.20 1.26 21.06
N LYS A 63 21.93 0.19 20.69
CA LYS A 63 23.29 0.30 20.14
C LYS A 63 23.32 0.92 18.76
N LEU A 64 22.17 0.97 18.06
CA LEU A 64 22.01 1.51 16.72
C LEU A 64 21.61 2.98 16.72
N LYS A 65 21.50 3.65 17.88
CA LYS A 65 21.04 5.04 17.99
C LYS A 65 21.85 6.06 17.14
N ASP A 66 23.13 5.76 16.93
CA ASP A 66 24.06 6.64 16.23
C ASP A 66 24.14 6.34 14.71
N ILE A 67 23.33 5.39 14.20
CA ILE A 67 23.26 5.09 12.77
C ILE A 67 22.44 6.15 12.07
N SER A 68 22.97 6.70 11.00
CA SER A 68 22.31 7.72 10.22
C SER A 68 21.26 7.15 9.27
N VAL A 69 20.21 7.91 9.05
CA VAL A 69 19.23 7.62 8.00
C VAL A 69 19.93 7.68 6.63
N GLY A 70 19.66 6.68 5.78
CA GLY A 70 20.35 6.48 4.50
C GLY A 70 21.58 5.57 4.58
N ASP A 71 22.09 5.21 5.77
CA ASP A 71 23.14 4.22 5.91
C ASP A 71 22.68 2.82 5.47
N ILE A 72 23.67 1.98 5.11
CA ILE A 72 23.41 0.57 4.80
C ILE A 72 23.83 -0.27 6.01
N LEU A 73 22.86 -0.93 6.61
CA LEU A 73 23.01 -1.82 7.73
C LEU A 73 23.08 -3.27 7.28
N MET A 74 24.20 -3.95 7.55
CA MET A 74 24.36 -5.38 7.30
C MET A 74 24.20 -6.16 8.61
N ILE A 75 23.28 -7.12 8.61
CA ILE A 75 22.89 -7.89 9.78
C ILE A 75 23.04 -9.38 9.47
N ASP A 76 23.73 -10.12 10.35
CA ASP A 76 23.63 -11.57 10.39
C ASP A 76 22.61 -11.97 11.44
N TYR A 77 21.68 -12.84 11.09
CA TYR A 77 20.63 -13.31 12.00
C TYR A 77 20.36 -14.80 11.86
N THR A 78 19.69 -15.36 12.85
CA THR A 78 19.25 -16.76 12.86
C THR A 78 17.74 -16.79 13.13
N GLY A 79 17.02 -17.65 12.42
CA GLY A 79 15.56 -17.73 12.54
C GLY A 79 14.84 -16.57 11.83
N LEU A 80 13.74 -16.08 12.40
CA LEU A 80 12.97 -14.94 11.86
C LEU A 80 13.40 -13.66 12.56
N ILE A 81 14.00 -12.73 11.84
CA ILE A 81 14.60 -11.50 12.38
C ILE A 81 13.64 -10.66 13.24
N ASP A 82 12.34 -10.66 12.91
CA ASP A 82 11.32 -9.92 13.65
C ASP A 82 10.83 -10.64 14.93
N ILE A 83 11.13 -11.92 15.08
CA ILE A 83 10.58 -12.77 16.15
C ILE A 83 11.67 -13.17 17.17
N ASP A 84 12.81 -13.65 16.69
CA ASP A 84 13.79 -14.32 17.54
C ASP A 84 14.84 -13.38 18.14
N LYS A 85 14.94 -12.13 17.68
CA LYS A 85 15.89 -11.09 18.15
C LYS A 85 17.36 -11.53 18.28
N GLU A 86 17.73 -12.70 17.76
CA GLU A 86 19.11 -13.18 17.72
C GLU A 86 19.77 -12.72 16.42
N TYR A 87 20.23 -11.46 16.39
CA TYR A 87 20.98 -10.93 15.27
C TYR A 87 22.30 -10.33 15.72
N LYS A 88 23.28 -10.29 14.84
CA LYS A 88 24.56 -9.59 15.01
C LYS A 88 24.72 -8.58 13.88
N ILE A 89 25.00 -7.35 14.25
CA ILE A 89 25.39 -6.33 13.30
C ILE A 89 26.78 -6.66 12.78
N LYS A 90 26.89 -6.91 11.49
CA LYS A 90 28.12 -7.32 10.83
C LYS A 90 28.94 -6.13 10.38
N LYS A 91 28.29 -5.15 9.79
CA LYS A 91 28.92 -3.96 9.23
C LYS A 91 27.89 -2.87 9.00
N ILE A 92 28.31 -1.62 9.20
CA ILE A 92 27.62 -0.44 8.73
C ILE A 92 28.49 0.09 7.59
N LYS A 93 27.92 0.24 6.39
CA LYS A 93 28.58 0.87 5.26
C LYS A 93 28.07 2.29 5.18
N GLU A 94 28.99 3.24 5.11
CA GLU A 94 28.63 4.60 4.72
C GLU A 94 28.03 4.60 3.31
N ASN A 95 26.94 5.25 3.17
CA ASN A 95 26.12 5.69 2.05
C ASN A 95 26.68 5.43 0.62
N LYS A 96 26.71 4.19 0.15
CA LYS A 96 26.82 3.89 -1.30
C LYS A 96 25.59 3.13 -1.73
N ILE A 97 24.53 3.89 -2.00
CA ILE A 97 23.33 3.36 -2.67
C ILE A 97 23.75 2.88 -4.05
N GLU A 98 23.64 1.58 -4.28
CA GLU A 98 23.88 1.00 -5.60
C GLU A 98 22.82 1.47 -6.60
N LYS A 99 23.26 1.78 -7.82
CA LYS A 99 22.40 2.31 -8.88
C LYS A 99 22.53 1.45 -10.13
N ASN A 100 21.45 1.38 -10.93
CA ASN A 100 21.47 0.77 -12.23
C ASN A 100 22.19 1.68 -13.27
N GLU A 101 22.23 1.26 -14.54
CA GLU A 101 22.84 2.00 -15.65
C GLU A 101 22.20 3.37 -15.93
N ASP A 102 20.92 3.55 -15.59
CA ASP A 102 20.19 4.82 -15.68
C ASP A 102 20.43 5.74 -14.49
N GLY A 103 21.19 5.29 -13.49
CA GLY A 103 21.45 6.01 -12.24
C GLY A 103 20.34 5.90 -11.20
N ILE A 104 19.34 5.04 -11.41
CA ILE A 104 18.24 4.80 -10.48
C ILE A 104 18.72 3.94 -9.31
N PRO A 105 18.46 4.31 -8.04
CA PRO A 105 18.79 3.49 -6.89
C PRO A 105 18.15 2.10 -6.99
N LEU A 106 18.91 1.02 -6.79
CA LEU A 106 18.41 -0.34 -6.97
C LEU A 106 17.22 -0.66 -6.05
N HIS A 107 17.23 -0.16 -4.82
CA HIS A 107 16.15 -0.36 -3.85
C HIS A 107 14.85 0.44 -4.17
N TRP A 108 14.85 1.27 -5.24
CA TRP A 108 13.63 1.89 -5.77
C TRP A 108 12.92 1.00 -6.78
N LEU A 109 13.65 0.06 -7.38
CA LEU A 109 13.19 -0.74 -8.50
C LEU A 109 12.48 -2.02 -8.03
N ASP A 110 11.48 -2.42 -8.79
CA ASP A 110 10.85 -3.74 -8.75
C ASP A 110 10.55 -4.19 -10.19
N ASP A 111 10.13 -5.44 -10.36
CA ASP A 111 9.71 -5.98 -11.65
C ASP A 111 8.20 -5.76 -11.92
N GLY A 112 7.65 -4.71 -11.30
CA GLY A 112 6.22 -4.45 -11.26
C GLY A 112 5.63 -3.83 -12.51
N ILE A 113 4.32 -3.51 -12.39
CA ILE A 113 3.48 -3.05 -13.51
C ILE A 113 3.92 -1.70 -14.10
N PHE A 114 4.67 -0.89 -13.36
CA PHE A 114 5.15 0.43 -13.81
C PHE A 114 6.57 0.41 -14.37
N LYS A 115 7.24 -0.74 -14.41
CA LYS A 115 8.67 -0.90 -14.76
C LYS A 115 9.08 -0.16 -16.04
N GLN A 116 8.24 -0.22 -17.07
CA GLN A 116 8.54 0.43 -18.36
C GLN A 116 8.61 1.97 -18.29
N PHE A 117 8.11 2.58 -17.19
CA PHE A 117 8.10 4.02 -16.98
C PHE A 117 9.12 4.49 -15.96
N TYR A 118 9.91 3.59 -15.36
CA TYR A 118 10.84 3.95 -14.28
C TYR A 118 11.90 4.95 -14.72
N LYS A 119 12.44 4.81 -15.92
CA LYS A 119 13.41 5.77 -16.45
C LYS A 119 12.80 7.17 -16.57
N LEU A 120 11.59 7.29 -17.11
CA LEU A 120 10.87 8.56 -17.26
C LEU A 120 10.55 9.17 -15.90
N ALA A 121 10.03 8.37 -14.97
CA ALA A 121 9.71 8.81 -13.62
C ALA A 121 10.96 9.28 -12.86
N PHE A 122 12.08 8.59 -13.00
CA PHE A 122 13.34 8.99 -12.38
C PHE A 122 13.87 10.30 -12.94
N ASP A 123 13.83 10.45 -14.27
CA ASP A 123 14.28 11.70 -14.93
C ASP A 123 13.44 12.90 -14.50
N GLU A 124 12.16 12.70 -14.18
CA GLU A 124 11.30 13.73 -13.62
C GLU A 124 11.65 14.02 -12.15
N VAL A 125 11.61 12.99 -11.29
CA VAL A 125 11.76 13.14 -9.84
C VAL A 125 13.14 13.65 -9.41
N LYS A 126 14.22 13.32 -10.14
CA LYS A 126 15.56 13.82 -9.82
C LYS A 126 15.67 15.35 -9.94
N ASN A 127 14.77 16.00 -10.70
CA ASN A 127 14.72 17.45 -10.90
C ASN A 127 13.68 18.13 -10.00
N MET A 128 12.88 17.38 -9.25
CA MET A 128 11.91 17.93 -8.30
C MET A 128 12.58 18.40 -7.02
N THR A 129 12.11 19.51 -6.47
CA THR A 129 12.46 19.95 -5.11
C THR A 129 11.88 18.98 -4.08
N LEU A 130 12.34 19.08 -2.84
CA LEU A 130 11.79 18.26 -1.75
C LEU A 130 10.30 18.54 -1.55
N GLU A 131 9.90 19.80 -1.59
CA GLU A 131 8.51 20.24 -1.46
C GLU A 131 7.62 19.65 -2.56
N GLU A 132 8.07 19.66 -3.78
CA GLU A 132 7.39 19.08 -4.92
C GLU A 132 7.19 17.56 -4.75
N LYS A 133 8.24 16.86 -4.28
CA LYS A 133 8.15 15.42 -3.99
C LYS A 133 7.15 15.12 -2.87
N ILE A 134 7.18 15.88 -1.77
CA ILE A 134 6.24 15.70 -0.64
C ILE A 134 4.80 15.87 -1.11
N GLY A 135 4.52 16.94 -1.89
CA GLY A 135 3.19 17.20 -2.41
C GLY A 135 2.60 16.03 -3.21
N GLN A 136 3.43 15.36 -4.03
CA GLN A 136 2.98 14.22 -4.84
C GLN A 136 2.49 13.02 -4.01
N LEU A 137 2.86 12.93 -2.73
CA LEU A 137 2.43 11.85 -1.83
C LEU A 137 1.06 12.08 -1.19
N LEU A 138 0.44 13.25 -1.40
CA LEU A 138 -0.79 13.64 -0.74
C LEU A 138 -1.96 13.67 -1.73
N LEU A 139 -3.03 12.93 -1.41
CA LEU A 139 -4.33 12.97 -2.05
C LEU A 139 -5.30 13.70 -1.12
N ALA A 140 -5.44 15.01 -1.31
CA ALA A 140 -6.21 15.85 -0.43
C ALA A 140 -7.70 15.86 -0.80
N ARG A 141 -8.59 15.98 0.20
CA ARG A 141 -9.97 16.39 -0.08
C ARG A 141 -9.95 17.77 -0.73
N LEU A 142 -10.72 17.97 -1.82
CA LEU A 142 -10.73 19.25 -2.52
C LEU A 142 -11.11 20.40 -1.57
N PRO A 143 -10.17 21.33 -1.28
CA PRO A 143 -10.43 22.50 -0.43
C PRO A 143 -11.09 23.62 -1.22
N ASN A 144 -11.68 24.60 -0.54
CA ASN A 144 -12.22 25.78 -1.19
C ASN A 144 -11.11 26.61 -1.85
N ASP A 145 -9.96 26.72 -1.20
CA ASP A 145 -8.76 27.38 -1.72
C ASP A 145 -7.77 26.36 -2.31
N TYR A 146 -8.22 25.67 -3.36
CA TYR A 146 -7.39 24.67 -4.05
C TYR A 146 -6.14 25.24 -4.71
N LYS A 147 -6.09 26.58 -4.94
CA LYS A 147 -4.92 27.25 -5.51
C LYS A 147 -3.71 27.12 -4.60
N VAL A 148 -3.89 27.36 -3.30
CA VAL A 148 -2.82 27.18 -2.32
C VAL A 148 -2.30 25.75 -2.32
N ALA A 149 -3.20 24.74 -2.38
CA ALA A 149 -2.80 23.34 -2.43
C ALA A 149 -1.95 23.02 -3.67
N ILE A 150 -2.27 23.63 -4.81
CA ILE A 150 -1.55 23.40 -6.08
C ILE A 150 -0.24 24.20 -6.11
N ASP A 151 -0.28 25.51 -5.83
CA ASP A 151 0.83 26.44 -6.06
C ASP A 151 1.91 26.34 -4.99
N ASP A 152 1.50 26.19 -3.71
CA ASP A 152 2.42 26.23 -2.57
C ASP A 152 2.79 24.83 -2.04
N TYR A 153 1.89 23.84 -2.22
CA TYR A 153 2.07 22.48 -1.69
C TYR A 153 2.24 21.42 -2.76
N TYR A 154 2.12 21.75 -4.05
CA TYR A 154 2.35 20.83 -5.19
C TYR A 154 1.59 19.53 -5.08
N ILE A 155 0.32 19.57 -4.61
CA ILE A 155 -0.48 18.41 -4.25
C ILE A 155 -0.53 17.36 -5.36
N GLY A 156 -0.43 16.07 -5.02
CA GLY A 156 -0.43 14.96 -5.98
C GLY A 156 -1.80 14.68 -6.61
N GLY A 157 -2.88 15.05 -5.93
CA GLY A 157 -4.23 14.89 -6.43
C GLY A 157 -5.29 15.33 -5.44
N PHE A 158 -6.55 15.27 -5.89
CA PHE A 158 -7.73 15.60 -5.10
C PHE A 158 -8.73 14.44 -5.05
N LEU A 159 -9.27 14.17 -3.85
CA LEU A 159 -10.42 13.30 -3.63
C LEU A 159 -11.69 14.17 -3.61
N LEU A 160 -12.54 13.99 -4.61
CA LEU A 160 -13.78 14.73 -4.78
C LEU A 160 -14.96 14.01 -4.11
N PHE A 161 -15.85 14.79 -3.52
CA PHE A 161 -17.04 14.33 -2.82
C PHE A 161 -18.32 14.85 -3.49
N SER A 162 -19.47 14.35 -3.09
CA SER A 162 -20.77 14.78 -3.67
C SER A 162 -20.98 16.29 -3.66
N LYS A 163 -20.44 17.01 -2.63
CA LYS A 163 -20.51 18.47 -2.53
C LYS A 163 -19.89 19.18 -3.75
N ASP A 164 -18.85 18.58 -4.35
CA ASP A 164 -18.09 19.16 -5.44
C ASP A 164 -18.82 19.05 -6.79
N PHE A 165 -19.87 18.22 -6.85
CA PHE A 165 -20.71 17.97 -8.02
C PHE A 165 -22.12 18.57 -7.92
N ILE A 166 -22.53 19.07 -6.75
CA ILE A 166 -23.91 19.55 -6.53
C ILE A 166 -24.32 20.56 -7.60
N ASN A 167 -25.43 20.27 -8.29
CA ASN A 167 -26.05 21.09 -9.32
C ASN A 167 -25.19 21.43 -10.54
N LYS A 168 -24.00 20.84 -10.69
CA LYS A 168 -23.14 21.04 -11.86
C LYS A 168 -23.61 20.19 -13.04
N SER A 169 -23.53 20.76 -14.22
CA SER A 169 -23.62 20.05 -15.50
C SER A 169 -22.33 19.35 -15.85
N THR A 170 -22.33 18.49 -16.86
CA THR A 170 -21.12 17.83 -17.38
C THR A 170 -20.04 18.85 -17.75
N THR A 171 -20.40 19.90 -18.48
CA THR A 171 -19.48 20.97 -18.89
C THR A 171 -18.85 21.67 -17.68
N GLU A 172 -19.64 22.03 -16.66
CA GLU A 172 -19.14 22.68 -15.45
C GLU A 172 -18.20 21.80 -14.64
N VAL A 173 -18.40 20.46 -14.63
CA VAL A 173 -17.45 19.52 -13.99
C VAL A 173 -16.18 19.41 -14.81
N GLN A 174 -16.28 19.30 -16.13
CA GLN A 174 -15.11 19.26 -17.02
C GLN A 174 -14.27 20.54 -16.90
N GLU A 175 -14.89 21.71 -16.89
CA GLU A 175 -14.23 23.00 -16.70
C GLU A 175 -13.52 23.08 -15.34
N MET A 176 -14.17 22.60 -14.28
CA MET A 176 -13.56 22.52 -12.95
C MET A 176 -12.31 21.62 -12.97
N VAL A 177 -12.42 20.40 -13.50
CA VAL A 177 -11.30 19.46 -13.57
C VAL A 177 -10.16 19.98 -14.44
N ASN A 178 -10.49 20.55 -15.62
CA ASN A 178 -9.49 21.14 -16.51
C ASN A 178 -8.77 22.31 -15.83
N THR A 179 -9.49 23.17 -15.11
CA THR A 179 -8.88 24.27 -14.34
C THR A 179 -7.88 23.75 -13.32
N LEU A 180 -8.21 22.67 -12.58
CA LEU A 180 -7.29 22.08 -11.63
C LEU A 180 -6.06 21.50 -12.33
N GLN A 181 -6.23 20.83 -13.47
CA GLN A 181 -5.14 20.25 -14.25
C GLN A 181 -4.23 21.32 -14.84
N ASP A 182 -4.81 22.36 -15.43
CA ASP A 182 -4.05 23.46 -16.09
C ASP A 182 -3.21 24.27 -15.12
N MET A 183 -3.62 24.38 -13.85
CA MET A 183 -2.87 25.04 -12.80
C MET A 183 -1.72 24.20 -12.26
N SER A 184 -1.81 22.88 -12.39
CA SER A 184 -0.84 21.98 -11.75
C SER A 184 0.38 21.74 -12.64
N LYS A 185 1.57 21.79 -12.04
CA LYS A 185 2.84 21.49 -12.73
C LYS A 185 2.91 20.02 -13.19
N TRP A 186 2.39 19.11 -12.39
CA TRP A 186 2.24 17.70 -12.72
C TRP A 186 0.75 17.31 -12.73
N PRO A 187 0.30 16.52 -13.69
CA PRO A 187 -1.10 16.10 -13.75
C PRO A 187 -1.59 15.55 -12.42
N LEU A 188 -2.77 15.99 -12.00
CA LEU A 188 -3.38 15.60 -10.74
C LEU A 188 -4.07 14.24 -10.85
N LEU A 189 -3.99 13.46 -9.79
CA LEU A 189 -4.91 12.36 -9.55
C LEU A 189 -6.26 12.95 -9.12
N ILE A 190 -7.30 12.77 -9.93
CA ILE A 190 -8.68 13.20 -9.62
C ILE A 190 -9.46 11.96 -9.23
N ALA A 191 -9.66 11.79 -7.93
CA ALA A 191 -10.23 10.58 -7.35
C ALA A 191 -11.66 10.78 -6.84
N VAL A 192 -12.44 9.71 -6.88
CA VAL A 192 -13.80 9.64 -6.30
C VAL A 192 -14.09 8.28 -5.69
N ASP A 193 -15.07 8.21 -4.77
CA ASP A 193 -15.72 6.96 -4.33
C ASP A 193 -17.00 6.72 -5.13
N GLU A 194 -16.91 6.22 -6.33
CA GLU A 194 -18.08 5.85 -7.12
C GLU A 194 -18.27 4.33 -7.09
N GLU A 195 -18.62 3.80 -5.90
CA GLU A 195 -18.81 2.37 -5.66
C GLU A 195 -20.10 1.85 -6.32
N GLY A 196 -21.13 2.65 -6.24
CA GLY A 196 -22.52 2.31 -6.53
C GLY A 196 -23.34 2.08 -5.24
N GLY A 197 -24.67 2.08 -5.38
CA GLY A 197 -25.57 1.90 -4.24
C GLY A 197 -25.51 3.07 -3.25
N SER A 198 -25.13 2.81 -1.99
CA SER A 198 -25.08 3.83 -0.94
C SER A 198 -23.88 4.77 -1.03
N VAL A 199 -22.86 4.43 -1.82
CA VAL A 199 -21.64 5.25 -1.97
C VAL A 199 -21.48 5.66 -3.43
N VAL A 200 -22.08 6.77 -3.75
CA VAL A 200 -22.04 7.45 -5.06
C VAL A 200 -21.76 8.92 -4.84
N ARG A 201 -20.73 9.45 -5.51
CA ARG A 201 -20.34 10.86 -5.36
C ARG A 201 -20.76 11.69 -6.56
N VAL A 202 -20.62 11.13 -7.75
CA VAL A 202 -20.83 11.80 -9.03
C VAL A 202 -22.22 11.52 -9.56
N SER A 203 -22.61 10.25 -9.66
CA SER A 203 -23.89 9.83 -10.24
C SER A 203 -25.11 10.17 -9.37
N SER A 204 -24.91 10.61 -8.13
CA SER A 204 -25.96 11.17 -7.29
C SER A 204 -26.51 12.51 -7.80
N ASN A 205 -25.77 13.22 -8.66
CA ASN A 205 -26.21 14.43 -9.32
C ASN A 205 -27.00 14.10 -10.58
N LYS A 206 -28.31 14.39 -10.57
CA LYS A 206 -29.24 14.13 -11.70
C LYS A 206 -28.89 14.86 -12.99
N LYS A 207 -28.13 15.98 -12.94
CA LYS A 207 -27.66 16.66 -14.14
C LYS A 207 -26.52 15.93 -14.85
N LEU A 208 -25.83 15.05 -14.12
CA LEU A 208 -24.73 14.23 -14.67
C LEU A 208 -25.24 12.84 -15.10
N ARG A 209 -26.19 12.29 -14.35
CA ARG A 209 -26.77 10.96 -14.62
C ARG A 209 -28.19 10.88 -14.05
N ASP A 210 -29.13 10.43 -14.85
CA ASP A 210 -30.55 10.34 -14.45
C ASP A 210 -30.77 9.40 -13.27
N THR A 211 -30.03 8.27 -13.25
CA THR A 211 -30.11 7.24 -12.21
C THR A 211 -28.73 6.94 -11.68
N PRO A 212 -28.50 7.02 -10.35
CA PRO A 212 -27.22 6.66 -9.75
C PRO A 212 -26.81 5.22 -10.07
N PHE A 213 -25.51 4.92 -10.05
CA PHE A 213 -25.00 3.57 -10.20
C PHE A 213 -25.50 2.66 -9.08
N LYS A 214 -25.91 1.46 -9.45
CA LYS A 214 -26.43 0.44 -8.54
C LYS A 214 -25.30 -0.22 -7.73
N SER A 215 -25.66 -0.77 -6.57
CA SER A 215 -24.74 -1.58 -5.77
C SER A 215 -24.34 -2.88 -6.48
N ALA A 216 -23.19 -3.43 -6.12
CA ALA A 216 -22.74 -4.73 -6.65
C ALA A 216 -23.75 -5.85 -6.40
N GLN A 217 -24.48 -5.80 -5.26
CA GLN A 217 -25.54 -6.76 -4.94
C GLN A 217 -26.74 -6.68 -5.89
N GLU A 218 -27.20 -5.45 -6.19
CA GLU A 218 -28.30 -5.24 -7.14
C GLU A 218 -27.91 -5.70 -8.54
N LEU A 219 -26.74 -5.29 -9.03
CA LEU A 219 -26.23 -5.70 -10.34
C LEU A 219 -26.10 -7.22 -10.47
N TYR A 220 -25.54 -7.85 -9.43
CA TYR A 220 -25.41 -9.31 -9.42
C TYR A 220 -26.79 -10.02 -9.44
N LYS A 221 -27.77 -9.50 -8.72
CA LYS A 221 -29.15 -10.01 -8.71
C LYS A 221 -29.85 -9.84 -10.07
N GLU A 222 -29.56 -8.74 -10.78
CA GLU A 222 -30.17 -8.44 -12.08
C GLU A 222 -29.61 -9.26 -13.24
N GLY A 223 -28.30 -9.56 -13.24
CA GLY A 223 -27.68 -10.24 -14.37
C GLY A 223 -26.31 -10.83 -14.08
N GLY A 224 -25.98 -11.07 -12.80
CA GLY A 224 -24.73 -11.69 -12.38
C GLY A 224 -23.50 -10.88 -12.75
N PHE A 225 -22.40 -11.58 -12.98
CA PHE A 225 -21.13 -10.94 -13.34
C PHE A 225 -21.12 -10.24 -14.70
N LEU A 226 -21.98 -10.64 -15.61
CA LEU A 226 -22.13 -9.94 -16.90
C LEU A 226 -22.63 -8.51 -16.66
N LYS A 227 -23.65 -8.33 -15.82
CA LYS A 227 -24.22 -7.02 -15.49
C LYS A 227 -23.20 -6.14 -14.75
N ILE A 228 -22.41 -6.72 -13.84
CA ILE A 228 -21.31 -6.02 -13.15
C ILE A 228 -20.25 -5.54 -14.16
N LYS A 229 -19.89 -6.38 -15.13
CA LYS A 229 -18.93 -6.00 -16.19
C LYS A 229 -19.46 -4.82 -17.03
N GLU A 230 -20.71 -4.88 -17.46
CA GLU A 230 -21.37 -3.80 -18.24
C GLU A 230 -21.39 -2.49 -17.45
N ASP A 231 -21.82 -2.52 -16.19
CA ASP A 231 -21.86 -1.37 -15.30
C ASP A 231 -20.45 -0.79 -15.04
N THR A 232 -19.44 -1.65 -14.89
CA THR A 232 -18.05 -1.20 -14.72
C THR A 232 -17.58 -0.41 -15.95
N ILE A 233 -17.87 -0.90 -17.16
CA ILE A 233 -17.50 -0.22 -18.41
C ILE A 233 -18.26 1.11 -18.54
N ASP A 234 -19.56 1.14 -18.26
CA ASP A 234 -20.38 2.36 -18.26
C ASP A 234 -19.83 3.40 -17.27
N LYS A 235 -19.46 2.96 -16.06
CA LYS A 235 -18.88 3.81 -15.02
C LYS A 235 -17.52 4.39 -15.42
N ILE A 236 -16.67 3.62 -16.09
CA ILE A 236 -15.40 4.11 -16.63
C ILE A 236 -15.63 5.21 -17.64
N ILE A 237 -16.50 4.97 -18.64
CA ILE A 237 -16.83 5.96 -19.69
C ILE A 237 -17.39 7.23 -19.05
N PHE A 238 -18.27 7.09 -18.08
CA PHE A 238 -18.87 8.20 -17.36
C PHE A 238 -17.85 9.04 -16.59
N LEU A 239 -16.94 8.40 -15.82
CA LEU A 239 -15.93 9.10 -15.03
C LEU A 239 -14.83 9.72 -15.91
N ASP A 240 -14.36 8.99 -16.92
CA ASP A 240 -13.34 9.46 -17.86
C ASP A 240 -13.82 10.70 -18.63
N ASN A 241 -15.08 10.71 -19.08
CA ASN A 241 -15.70 11.88 -19.73
C ASN A 241 -15.73 13.13 -18.83
N LEU A 242 -15.67 12.99 -17.53
CA LEU A 242 -15.61 14.09 -16.56
C LEU A 242 -14.18 14.48 -16.17
N GLY A 243 -13.17 13.81 -16.73
CA GLY A 243 -11.76 13.99 -16.38
C GLY A 243 -11.35 13.35 -15.04
N ILE A 244 -12.20 12.48 -14.47
CA ILE A 244 -11.90 11.73 -13.25
C ILE A 244 -11.10 10.50 -13.64
N ASN A 245 -9.89 10.36 -13.05
CA ASN A 245 -8.92 9.35 -13.47
C ASN A 245 -8.64 8.26 -12.43
N VAL A 246 -9.21 8.38 -11.21
CA VAL A 246 -9.12 7.35 -10.15
C VAL A 246 -10.49 7.11 -9.54
N ASN A 247 -10.92 5.83 -9.47
CA ASN A 247 -12.10 5.42 -8.72
C ASN A 247 -11.66 4.52 -7.55
N LEU A 248 -11.90 4.98 -6.32
CA LEU A 248 -11.66 4.21 -5.10
C LEU A 248 -12.73 3.11 -4.94
N ALA A 249 -12.77 2.21 -5.89
CA ALA A 249 -13.64 1.04 -6.01
C ALA A 249 -12.94 -0.02 -6.88
N PRO A 250 -13.29 -1.31 -6.77
CA PRO A 250 -14.41 -1.90 -6.05
C PRO A 250 -14.13 -2.21 -4.58
N VAL A 251 -15.21 -2.35 -3.79
CA VAL A 251 -15.14 -2.90 -2.44
C VAL A 251 -15.13 -4.42 -2.53
N VAL A 252 -13.97 -5.01 -2.30
CA VAL A 252 -13.73 -6.47 -2.37
C VAL A 252 -13.65 -7.14 -1.00
N ASP A 253 -14.10 -6.44 0.04
CA ASP A 253 -14.28 -7.03 1.35
C ASP A 253 -15.24 -8.21 1.31
N VAL A 254 -14.89 -9.31 1.98
CA VAL A 254 -15.74 -10.49 2.06
C VAL A 254 -16.67 -10.33 3.26
N ALA A 255 -17.97 -10.08 3.01
CA ALA A 255 -18.97 -9.91 4.03
C ALA A 255 -20.24 -10.65 3.64
N THR A 256 -20.61 -11.68 4.43
CA THR A 256 -21.84 -12.45 4.26
C THR A 256 -22.87 -12.15 5.36
N ASN A 257 -22.42 -11.56 6.46
CA ASN A 257 -23.30 -11.15 7.56
C ASN A 257 -23.95 -9.80 7.23
N LYS A 258 -25.26 -9.81 7.06
CA LYS A 258 -26.07 -8.60 6.74
C LYS A 258 -25.99 -7.50 7.79
N ASN A 259 -25.59 -7.83 9.02
CA ASN A 259 -25.44 -6.88 10.12
C ASN A 259 -24.04 -6.27 10.20
N SER A 260 -23.08 -6.69 9.36
CA SER A 260 -21.75 -6.06 9.33
C SER A 260 -21.83 -4.68 8.65
N TYR A 261 -21.07 -3.73 9.17
CA TYR A 261 -20.97 -2.37 8.63
C TYR A 261 -20.75 -2.33 7.11
N ILE A 262 -19.83 -3.17 6.63
CA ILE A 262 -19.41 -3.12 5.23
C ILE A 262 -20.34 -3.86 4.27
N TYR A 263 -21.27 -4.72 4.76
CA TYR A 263 -22.07 -5.63 3.95
C TYR A 263 -22.74 -4.96 2.75
N ASN A 264 -23.44 -3.85 2.97
CA ASN A 264 -24.21 -3.17 1.92
C ASN A 264 -23.33 -2.54 0.81
N ARG A 265 -22.03 -2.39 1.06
CA ARG A 265 -21.06 -1.89 0.08
C ARG A 265 -20.37 -3.00 -0.70
N THR A 266 -20.44 -4.25 -0.21
CA THR A 266 -19.82 -5.43 -0.83
C THR A 266 -20.77 -6.12 -1.80
N ILE A 267 -20.29 -7.13 -2.53
CA ILE A 267 -21.18 -8.02 -3.32
C ILE A 267 -22.08 -8.90 -2.42
N GLY A 268 -21.81 -8.96 -1.11
CA GLY A 268 -22.63 -9.72 -0.14
C GLY A 268 -22.52 -11.23 -0.23
N LEU A 269 -21.48 -11.76 -0.88
CA LEU A 269 -21.27 -13.18 -1.16
C LEU A 269 -20.00 -13.72 -0.49
N ASN A 270 -19.78 -15.03 -0.58
CA ASN A 270 -18.61 -15.69 0.00
C ASN A 270 -17.30 -15.35 -0.73
N THR A 271 -16.17 -15.77 -0.17
CA THR A 271 -14.82 -15.52 -0.67
C THR A 271 -14.68 -15.84 -2.16
N LYS A 272 -15.15 -17.04 -2.59
CA LYS A 272 -15.04 -17.46 -4.00
C LYS A 272 -15.75 -16.49 -4.96
N MET A 273 -16.94 -16.05 -4.60
CA MET A 273 -17.73 -15.16 -5.45
C MET A 273 -17.20 -13.73 -5.40
N THR A 274 -16.69 -13.28 -4.25
CA THR A 274 -16.01 -11.97 -4.13
C THR A 274 -14.69 -11.96 -4.92
N THR A 275 -13.98 -13.09 -4.97
CA THR A 275 -12.79 -13.26 -5.82
C THR A 275 -13.13 -13.11 -7.30
N GLU A 276 -14.20 -13.75 -7.78
CA GLU A 276 -14.66 -13.60 -9.17
C GLU A 276 -15.13 -12.17 -9.45
N TYR A 277 -15.78 -11.51 -8.48
CA TYR A 277 -16.17 -10.11 -8.58
C TYR A 277 -14.94 -9.20 -8.79
N ALA A 278 -13.89 -9.34 -7.97
CA ALA A 278 -12.65 -8.57 -8.10
C ALA A 278 -12.04 -8.74 -9.50
N LYS A 279 -11.93 -9.98 -9.97
CA LYS A 279 -11.45 -10.32 -11.32
C LYS A 279 -12.25 -9.64 -12.42
N VAL A 280 -13.58 -9.75 -12.35
CA VAL A 280 -14.47 -9.18 -13.38
C VAL A 280 -14.32 -7.67 -13.46
N VAL A 281 -14.32 -6.97 -12.31
CA VAL A 281 -14.19 -5.52 -12.26
C VAL A 281 -12.82 -5.08 -12.74
N ILE A 282 -11.72 -5.65 -12.23
CA ILE A 282 -10.36 -5.26 -12.64
C ILE A 282 -10.09 -5.60 -14.11
N ASN A 283 -10.60 -6.71 -14.62
CA ASN A 283 -10.45 -6.99 -16.05
C ASN A 283 -11.28 -6.03 -16.92
N ALA A 284 -12.45 -5.61 -16.48
CA ALA A 284 -13.28 -4.61 -17.17
C ALA A 284 -12.65 -3.22 -17.12
N SER A 285 -11.98 -2.84 -16.01
CA SER A 285 -11.38 -1.50 -15.85
C SER A 285 -10.29 -1.19 -16.87
N LYS A 286 -9.66 -2.22 -17.46
CA LYS A 286 -8.68 -2.06 -18.55
C LYS A 286 -9.26 -1.52 -19.86
N LYS A 287 -10.57 -1.30 -19.94
CA LYS A 287 -11.25 -0.78 -21.14
C LYS A 287 -11.26 0.75 -21.21
N GLY A 288 -10.68 1.45 -20.25
CA GLY A 288 -10.59 2.91 -20.24
C GLY A 288 -9.46 3.41 -19.33
N ASN A 289 -9.40 4.73 -19.14
CA ASN A 289 -8.28 5.40 -18.50
C ASN A 289 -8.47 5.64 -16.99
N VAL A 290 -9.59 5.20 -16.39
CA VAL A 290 -9.83 5.34 -14.95
C VAL A 290 -9.17 4.20 -14.19
N SER A 291 -8.29 4.51 -13.25
CA SER A 291 -7.70 3.53 -12.31
C SER A 291 -8.75 3.06 -11.32
N TYR A 292 -8.84 1.76 -11.11
CA TYR A 292 -9.70 1.14 -10.09
C TYR A 292 -8.87 0.63 -8.92
N VAL A 293 -9.29 1.01 -7.71
CA VAL A 293 -8.55 0.75 -6.45
C VAL A 293 -9.29 -0.31 -5.65
N LEU A 294 -8.67 -1.45 -5.43
CA LEU A 294 -9.24 -2.50 -4.55
C LEU A 294 -9.23 -2.04 -3.10
N LYS A 295 -10.34 -2.21 -2.40
CA LYS A 295 -10.45 -1.84 -0.98
C LYS A 295 -11.36 -2.78 -0.19
N HIS A 296 -11.12 -2.87 1.11
CA HIS A 296 -10.14 -2.21 1.98
C HIS A 296 -9.19 -3.27 2.55
N PHE A 297 -7.97 -3.34 2.05
CA PHE A 297 -6.98 -4.34 2.46
C PHE A 297 -6.69 -4.28 3.98
N PRO A 298 -6.46 -5.42 4.66
CA PRO A 298 -6.55 -6.81 4.20
C PRO A 298 -7.95 -7.42 4.28
N GLY A 299 -8.99 -6.64 4.47
CA GLY A 299 -10.41 -7.04 4.53
C GLY A 299 -11.08 -6.64 5.84
N TYR A 300 -12.25 -6.01 5.74
CA TYR A 300 -12.98 -5.50 6.91
C TYR A 300 -13.57 -6.60 7.81
N GLY A 301 -13.88 -7.77 7.23
CA GLY A 301 -14.55 -8.85 7.95
C GLY A 301 -15.83 -8.39 8.66
N ASN A 302 -15.95 -8.75 9.94
CA ASN A 302 -17.05 -8.31 10.80
C ASN A 302 -16.67 -7.09 11.69
N ALA A 303 -15.63 -6.31 11.32
CA ALA A 303 -15.22 -5.15 12.09
C ALA A 303 -16.29 -4.06 12.11
N LYS A 304 -16.20 -3.20 13.15
CA LYS A 304 -17.00 -1.99 13.26
C LYS A 304 -16.50 -0.91 12.30
N ASP A 305 -17.31 0.11 12.12
CA ASP A 305 -16.98 1.29 11.33
C ASP A 305 -15.81 2.08 11.95
N THR A 306 -14.72 2.22 11.22
CA THR A 306 -13.51 2.97 11.62
C THR A 306 -13.70 4.49 11.60
N HIS A 307 -14.76 5.00 10.97
CA HIS A 307 -15.17 6.40 11.10
C HIS A 307 -15.67 6.75 12.53
N LEU A 308 -16.09 5.75 13.30
CA LEU A 308 -16.60 5.94 14.65
C LEU A 308 -15.53 5.71 15.74
N GLY A 309 -14.36 5.19 15.38
CA GLY A 309 -13.25 4.90 16.28
C GLY A 309 -12.48 3.65 15.92
N GLN A 310 -11.60 3.20 16.80
CA GLN A 310 -10.78 2.01 16.56
C GLN A 310 -11.64 0.74 16.46
N ALA A 311 -11.36 -0.08 15.46
CA ALA A 311 -11.98 -1.39 15.26
C ALA A 311 -10.91 -2.49 15.29
N LYS A 312 -11.23 -3.62 15.95
CA LYS A 312 -10.29 -4.74 16.14
C LYS A 312 -10.83 -6.01 15.50
N ILE A 313 -9.95 -6.69 14.79
CA ILE A 313 -10.18 -8.01 14.19
C ILE A 313 -9.27 -9.00 14.90
N ASN A 314 -9.88 -10.02 15.54
CA ASN A 314 -9.16 -11.02 16.33
C ASN A 314 -9.13 -12.37 15.60
N GLU A 315 -8.89 -12.34 14.29
CA GLU A 315 -8.74 -13.53 13.49
C GLU A 315 -7.27 -13.91 13.30
N SER A 316 -6.99 -15.20 13.12
CA SER A 316 -5.65 -15.68 12.84
C SER A 316 -5.20 -15.25 11.45
N LEU A 317 -3.88 -15.14 11.24
CA LEU A 317 -3.30 -14.87 9.93
C LEU A 317 -3.77 -15.89 8.88
N ALA A 318 -3.87 -17.18 9.25
CA ALA A 318 -4.36 -18.22 8.37
C ALA A 318 -5.83 -18.00 7.95
N SER A 319 -6.69 -17.55 8.88
CA SER A 319 -8.08 -17.18 8.57
C SER A 319 -8.15 -16.01 7.59
N ILE A 320 -7.35 -14.96 7.81
CA ILE A 320 -7.28 -13.79 6.94
C ILE A 320 -6.78 -14.20 5.55
N LYS A 321 -5.69 -14.96 5.46
CA LYS A 321 -5.13 -15.46 4.18
C LYS A 321 -6.14 -16.29 3.38
N ASN A 322 -6.96 -17.10 4.05
CA ASN A 322 -7.93 -17.99 3.38
C ASN A 322 -9.24 -17.29 3.03
N ASN A 323 -9.69 -16.35 3.84
CA ASN A 323 -11.05 -15.79 3.72
C ASN A 323 -11.08 -14.37 3.13
N TYR A 324 -10.07 -13.53 3.37
CA TYR A 324 -10.12 -12.13 2.97
C TYR A 324 -9.12 -11.76 1.87
N LEU A 325 -7.94 -12.40 1.82
CA LEU A 325 -6.92 -12.07 0.81
C LEU A 325 -7.20 -12.59 -0.62
N PRO A 326 -7.97 -13.69 -0.86
CA PRO A 326 -8.15 -14.18 -2.22
C PRO A 326 -8.69 -13.19 -3.24
N PRO A 327 -9.67 -12.27 -2.92
CA PRO A 327 -10.11 -11.24 -3.85
C PRO A 327 -8.99 -10.26 -4.24
N PHE A 328 -8.13 -9.86 -3.29
CA PHE A 328 -6.98 -8.99 -3.56
C PHE A 328 -5.95 -9.71 -4.43
N LYS A 329 -5.61 -10.96 -4.08
CA LYS A 329 -4.69 -11.77 -4.87
C LYS A 329 -5.14 -11.92 -6.33
N GLU A 330 -6.42 -12.19 -6.54
CA GLU A 330 -6.96 -12.30 -7.89
C GLU A 330 -6.94 -10.94 -8.61
N GLY A 331 -7.31 -9.84 -7.94
CA GLY A 331 -7.22 -8.50 -8.53
C GLY A 331 -5.78 -8.12 -8.91
N ILE A 332 -4.79 -8.46 -8.09
CA ILE A 332 -3.35 -8.28 -8.39
C ILE A 332 -2.98 -9.04 -9.65
N LYS A 333 -3.32 -10.33 -9.73
CA LYS A 333 -3.09 -11.18 -10.90
C LYS A 333 -3.71 -10.60 -12.18
N TYR A 334 -4.85 -9.92 -12.06
CA TYR A 334 -5.50 -9.22 -13.17
C TYR A 334 -5.03 -7.78 -13.37
N GLY A 335 -3.96 -7.34 -12.66
CA GLY A 335 -3.25 -6.09 -12.88
C GLY A 335 -3.94 -4.87 -12.28
N THR A 336 -4.47 -5.00 -11.04
CA THR A 336 -4.89 -3.82 -10.29
C THR A 336 -3.71 -2.88 -10.07
N GLU A 337 -3.93 -1.60 -10.25
CA GLU A 337 -2.89 -0.56 -10.19
C GLU A 337 -2.68 -0.05 -8.78
N ALA A 338 -3.74 -0.07 -7.95
CA ALA A 338 -3.67 0.44 -6.58
C ALA A 338 -4.56 -0.36 -5.63
N ILE A 339 -4.15 -0.37 -4.36
CA ILE A 339 -4.89 -1.01 -3.25
C ILE A 339 -4.93 -0.04 -2.08
N LEU A 340 -6.12 0.15 -1.49
CA LEU A 340 -6.34 0.99 -0.34
C LEU A 340 -6.37 0.14 0.94
N ILE A 341 -5.58 0.57 1.95
CA ILE A 341 -5.47 -0.10 3.26
C ILE A 341 -6.35 0.59 4.30
N ASN A 342 -7.13 -0.21 5.03
CA ASN A 342 -8.02 0.25 6.10
C ASN A 342 -7.28 0.57 7.42
N HIS A 343 -8.01 1.09 8.43
CA HIS A 343 -7.48 1.41 9.77
C HIS A 343 -7.86 0.39 10.86
N ASN A 344 -8.33 -0.81 10.50
CA ASN A 344 -8.60 -1.86 11.48
C ASN A 344 -7.29 -2.36 12.12
N ILE A 345 -7.37 -2.80 13.38
CA ILE A 345 -6.26 -3.44 14.10
C ILE A 345 -6.43 -4.95 14.03
N TYR A 346 -5.51 -5.64 13.35
CA TYR A 346 -5.50 -7.11 13.22
C TYR A 346 -4.67 -7.70 14.35
N THR A 347 -5.30 -7.95 15.50
CA THR A 347 -4.62 -8.23 16.78
C THR A 347 -3.73 -9.47 16.79
N LYS A 348 -3.91 -10.39 15.84
CA LYS A 348 -3.08 -11.60 15.66
C LYS A 348 -1.92 -11.42 14.67
N ILE A 349 -1.85 -10.27 13.99
CA ILE A 349 -0.75 -9.92 13.07
C ILE A 349 0.08 -8.80 13.71
N ASP A 350 -0.58 -7.68 14.02
CA ASP A 350 0.03 -6.55 14.70
C ASP A 350 -0.92 -6.05 15.80
N LYS A 351 -0.58 -6.34 17.04
CA LYS A 351 -1.49 -6.31 18.19
C LYS A 351 -2.17 -4.96 18.43
N ASN A 352 -1.45 -3.86 18.18
CA ASN A 352 -1.87 -2.52 18.59
C ASN A 352 -1.78 -1.48 17.44
N THR A 353 -1.37 -1.90 16.26
CA THR A 353 -1.12 -1.00 15.15
C THR A 353 -2.23 -1.11 14.10
N PRO A 354 -2.89 -0.02 13.71
CA PRO A 354 -3.81 -0.01 12.58
C PRO A 354 -3.13 -0.49 11.29
N ALA A 355 -3.87 -1.18 10.45
CA ALA A 355 -3.32 -1.80 9.24
C ALA A 355 -2.57 -0.81 8.34
N SER A 356 -3.11 0.39 8.14
CA SER A 356 -2.46 1.45 7.36
C SER A 356 -1.14 1.97 7.93
N LEU A 357 -0.83 1.66 9.20
CA LEU A 357 0.40 2.05 9.89
C LEU A 357 1.29 0.84 10.23
N SER A 358 0.91 -0.36 9.78
CA SER A 358 1.56 -1.62 10.13
C SER A 358 2.46 -2.12 9.01
N ILE A 359 3.78 -2.12 9.24
CA ILE A 359 4.78 -2.74 8.36
C ILE A 359 4.40 -4.20 8.06
N LYS A 360 3.94 -4.96 9.07
CA LYS A 360 3.57 -6.37 8.91
C LYS A 360 2.42 -6.55 7.93
N ILE A 361 1.43 -5.66 7.94
CA ILE A 361 0.30 -5.70 6.99
C ILE A 361 0.77 -5.30 5.59
N HIS A 362 1.65 -4.31 5.45
CA HIS A 362 2.21 -3.93 4.16
C HIS A 362 3.07 -5.04 3.55
N ASN A 363 3.87 -5.73 4.36
CA ASN A 363 4.65 -6.89 3.91
C ASN A 363 3.75 -8.05 3.45
N LEU A 364 2.57 -8.28 4.07
CA LEU A 364 1.60 -9.24 3.53
C LEU A 364 1.17 -8.87 2.10
N LEU A 365 1.08 -7.58 1.79
CA LEU A 365 0.69 -7.12 0.46
C LEU A 365 1.88 -7.16 -0.52
N ARG A 366 3.05 -6.67 -0.11
CA ARG A 366 4.24 -6.61 -0.96
C ARG A 366 4.85 -7.98 -1.19
N ASP A 367 5.08 -8.75 -0.11
CA ASP A 367 5.82 -10.01 -0.11
C ASP A 367 4.90 -11.22 -0.34
N ASP A 368 3.87 -11.44 0.50
CA ASP A 368 2.97 -12.61 0.38
C ASP A 368 2.09 -12.58 -0.88
N LEU A 369 1.68 -11.40 -1.36
CA LEU A 369 0.82 -11.24 -2.55
C LEU A 369 1.55 -10.69 -3.78
N ASP A 370 2.85 -10.38 -3.67
CA ASP A 370 3.69 -9.87 -4.77
C ASP A 370 3.10 -8.61 -5.44
N PHE A 371 2.60 -7.66 -4.63
CA PHE A 371 1.96 -6.45 -5.13
C PHE A 371 2.97 -5.32 -5.35
N SER A 372 3.17 -4.92 -6.58
CA SER A 372 4.08 -3.85 -6.99
C SER A 372 3.39 -2.51 -7.31
N GLY A 373 2.05 -2.46 -7.28
CA GLY A 373 1.28 -1.23 -7.53
C GLY A 373 1.31 -0.23 -6.36
N ILE A 374 0.48 0.79 -6.44
CA ILE A 374 0.37 1.87 -5.45
C ILE A 374 -0.41 1.43 -4.21
N ILE A 375 0.14 1.64 -3.04
CA ILE A 375 -0.56 1.45 -1.76
C ILE A 375 -1.06 2.81 -1.27
N ILE A 376 -2.37 2.90 -1.03
CA ILE A 376 -3.05 4.13 -0.61
C ILE A 376 -3.58 3.92 0.81
N THR A 377 -3.42 4.89 1.71
CA THR A 377 -4.11 4.85 3.01
C THR A 377 -5.61 5.08 2.83
N ASP A 378 -6.47 4.52 3.70
CA ASP A 378 -7.75 5.19 3.97
C ASP A 378 -7.47 6.57 4.59
N ASN A 379 -8.49 7.45 4.66
CA ASN A 379 -8.28 8.82 5.14
C ASN A 379 -7.66 8.84 6.55
N ILE A 380 -6.43 9.36 6.67
CA ILE A 380 -5.70 9.37 7.94
C ILE A 380 -6.34 10.26 9.02
N ASP A 381 -7.32 11.09 8.65
CA ASP A 381 -8.07 11.93 9.60
C ASP A 381 -9.32 11.25 10.16
N MET A 382 -9.51 9.95 9.86
CA MET A 382 -10.56 9.14 10.49
C MET A 382 -10.32 8.94 11.98
N LYS A 383 -11.40 8.91 12.78
CA LYS A 383 -11.37 8.75 14.25
C LYS A 383 -10.58 7.53 14.73
N ALA A 384 -10.43 6.50 13.92
CA ALA A 384 -9.62 5.33 14.25
C ALA A 384 -8.15 5.68 14.54
N LEU A 385 -7.66 6.81 14.02
CA LEU A 385 -6.28 7.28 14.17
C LEU A 385 -6.13 8.52 15.07
N ASP A 386 -7.19 9.05 15.67
CA ASP A 386 -7.15 10.31 16.46
C ASP A 386 -6.16 10.28 17.63
N THR A 387 -5.95 9.10 18.22
CA THR A 387 -5.05 8.93 19.37
C THR A 387 -3.61 8.58 18.98
N ILE A 388 -3.30 8.63 17.69
CA ILE A 388 -1.99 8.20 17.18
C ILE A 388 -1.19 9.42 16.72
N ASP A 389 -0.08 9.65 17.41
CA ASP A 389 0.85 10.70 17.04
C ASP A 389 1.65 10.35 15.77
N ASN A 390 2.04 11.40 15.02
CA ASN A 390 2.87 11.27 13.82
C ASN A 390 2.32 10.26 12.80
N LYS A 391 0.97 10.17 12.69
CA LYS A 391 0.28 9.17 11.85
C LYS A 391 0.72 9.21 10.39
N VAL A 392 1.00 10.40 9.80
CA VAL A 392 1.46 10.52 8.41
C VAL A 392 2.85 9.91 8.24
N ILE A 393 3.80 10.16 9.15
CA ILE A 393 5.15 9.59 9.10
C ILE A 393 5.08 8.07 9.27
N ARG A 394 4.28 7.59 10.22
CA ARG A 394 4.08 6.16 10.43
C ARG A 394 3.47 5.47 9.22
N ALA A 395 2.55 6.14 8.51
CA ALA A 395 1.96 5.62 7.29
C ALA A 395 2.99 5.49 6.15
N LEU A 396 3.84 6.51 5.95
CA LEU A 396 4.92 6.47 4.96
C LEU A 396 5.95 5.38 5.29
N LEU A 397 6.38 5.28 6.55
CA LEU A 397 7.31 4.25 7.02
C LEU A 397 6.71 2.83 6.98
N ALA A 398 5.39 2.69 7.05
CA ALA A 398 4.74 1.40 6.89
C ALA A 398 4.72 0.91 5.44
N GLY A 399 4.94 1.79 4.45
CA GLY A 399 5.03 1.45 3.03
C GLY A 399 3.86 1.94 2.17
N ASN A 400 3.06 2.91 2.66
CA ASN A 400 2.08 3.58 1.80
C ASN A 400 2.78 4.51 0.82
N ASP A 401 2.35 4.50 -0.43
CA ASP A 401 2.85 5.38 -1.49
C ASP A 401 2.06 6.71 -1.54
N LEU A 402 0.77 6.67 -1.22
CA LEU A 402 -0.14 7.82 -1.31
C LEU A 402 -1.01 7.93 -0.05
N ILE A 403 -1.12 9.13 0.49
CA ILE A 403 -1.83 9.43 1.74
C ILE A 403 -3.12 10.20 1.44
N ILE A 404 -4.28 9.66 1.79
CA ILE A 404 -5.53 10.43 1.79
C ILE A 404 -5.61 11.26 3.07
N THR A 405 -5.82 12.58 2.93
CA THR A 405 -5.85 13.53 4.05
C THR A 405 -6.91 14.61 3.88
N ASP A 406 -7.47 15.07 5.00
CA ASP A 406 -8.32 16.25 5.08
C ASP A 406 -7.51 17.52 5.38
N ASP A 407 -6.28 17.38 5.90
CA ASP A 407 -5.40 18.48 6.31
C ASP A 407 -4.00 18.33 5.70
N TYR A 408 -3.92 18.57 4.39
CA TYR A 408 -2.68 18.43 3.61
C TYR A 408 -1.58 19.39 4.08
N GLU A 409 -1.92 20.60 4.58
CA GLU A 409 -0.96 21.56 5.08
C GLU A 409 -0.23 21.08 6.32
N ARG A 410 -0.98 20.52 7.28
CA ARG A 410 -0.43 19.91 8.49
C ARG A 410 0.51 18.78 8.12
N ASP A 411 0.05 17.87 7.27
CA ASP A 411 0.80 16.65 6.95
C ASP A 411 2.05 16.95 6.14
N PHE A 412 1.95 17.87 5.20
CA PHE A 412 3.12 18.37 4.46
C PHE A 412 4.19 18.96 5.40
N LYS A 413 3.78 19.82 6.35
CA LYS A 413 4.70 20.43 7.32
C LYS A 413 5.36 19.37 8.20
N ILE A 414 4.60 18.39 8.70
CA ILE A 414 5.12 17.29 9.51
C ILE A 414 6.16 16.49 8.71
N ILE A 415 5.87 16.11 7.46
CA ILE A 415 6.81 15.37 6.61
C ILE A 415 8.11 16.18 6.41
N LYS A 416 7.99 17.46 6.04
CA LYS A 416 9.13 18.32 5.81
C LYS A 416 10.01 18.49 7.05
N GLU A 417 9.40 18.69 8.22
CA GLU A 417 10.11 18.81 9.49
C GLU A 417 10.80 17.50 9.89
N SER A 418 10.15 16.36 9.72
CA SER A 418 10.72 15.05 10.03
C SER A 418 11.95 14.73 9.17
N ILE A 419 11.97 15.15 7.90
CA ILE A 419 13.15 15.03 7.05
C ILE A 419 14.26 15.94 7.56
N LYS A 420 13.96 17.22 7.84
CA LYS A 420 14.91 18.20 8.37
C LYS A 420 15.56 17.75 9.68
N ASN A 421 14.79 17.06 10.52
CA ASN A 421 15.26 16.54 11.81
C ASN A 421 15.97 15.18 11.69
N GLY A 422 16.05 14.58 10.48
CA GLY A 422 16.68 13.28 10.25
C GLY A 422 15.87 12.09 10.78
N GLU A 423 14.57 12.28 11.03
CA GLU A 423 13.67 11.19 11.47
C GLU A 423 13.32 10.23 10.34
N ILE A 424 13.21 10.75 9.11
CA ILE A 424 12.99 9.97 7.87
C ILE A 424 13.92 10.47 6.77
N SER A 425 14.22 9.58 5.80
CA SER A 425 15.13 9.93 4.70
C SER A 425 14.43 10.72 3.59
N GLU A 426 15.15 11.67 2.98
CA GLU A 426 14.71 12.27 1.71
C GLU A 426 14.66 11.21 0.58
N ASP A 427 15.49 10.18 0.66
CA ASP A 427 15.50 9.06 -0.28
C ASP A 427 14.15 8.31 -0.28
N LEU A 428 13.57 8.06 0.91
CA LEU A 428 12.22 7.48 1.02
C LEU A 428 11.19 8.35 0.28
N ILE A 429 11.17 9.65 0.53
CA ILE A 429 10.23 10.57 -0.12
C ILE A 429 10.43 10.59 -1.64
N SER A 430 11.68 10.58 -2.08
CA SER A 430 12.03 10.53 -3.51
C SER A 430 11.56 9.23 -4.16
N LYS A 431 11.74 8.09 -3.49
CA LYS A 431 11.24 6.78 -3.94
C LYS A 431 9.70 6.77 -4.06
N LEU A 432 9.00 7.27 -3.06
CA LEU A 432 7.53 7.29 -3.07
C LEU A 432 7.01 8.21 -4.18
N ALA A 433 7.59 9.41 -4.34
CA ALA A 433 7.27 10.31 -5.45
C ALA A 433 7.55 9.65 -6.82
N PHE A 434 8.68 8.96 -6.96
CA PHE A 434 9.02 8.20 -8.16
C PHE A 434 7.93 7.17 -8.51
N ARG A 435 7.38 6.45 -7.54
CA ARG A 435 6.30 5.47 -7.77
C ARG A 435 5.01 6.15 -8.21
N ILE A 436 4.65 7.29 -7.61
CA ILE A 436 3.46 8.08 -8.02
C ILE A 436 3.63 8.63 -9.44
N ILE A 437 4.79 9.17 -9.78
CA ILE A 437 5.08 9.69 -11.11
C ILE A 437 5.08 8.55 -12.15
N ALA A 438 5.63 7.38 -11.82
CA ALA A 438 5.57 6.20 -12.68
C ALA A 438 4.12 5.75 -12.95
N TRP A 439 3.25 5.79 -11.94
CA TRP A 439 1.83 5.53 -12.12
C TRP A 439 1.15 6.55 -13.02
N LYS A 440 1.45 7.85 -12.86
CA LYS A 440 0.93 8.92 -13.74
C LYS A 440 1.35 8.71 -15.21
N TYR A 441 2.58 8.30 -15.47
CA TYR A 441 3.02 7.90 -16.82
C TYR A 441 2.28 6.66 -17.32
N TYR A 442 2.15 5.63 -16.50
CA TYR A 442 1.42 4.41 -16.84
C TYR A 442 -0.04 4.69 -17.24
N LYS A 443 -0.68 5.67 -16.60
CA LYS A 443 -2.06 6.12 -16.91
C LYS A 443 -2.15 7.06 -18.11
N GLY A 444 -1.03 7.42 -18.73
CA GLY A 444 -1.03 8.40 -19.82
C GLY A 444 -1.42 9.80 -19.40
N LEU A 445 -1.35 10.11 -18.09
CA LEU A 445 -1.56 11.47 -17.59
C LEU A 445 -0.35 12.36 -17.92
N MET A 446 0.84 11.78 -18.01
CA MET A 446 2.07 12.44 -18.41
C MET A 446 2.46 12.01 -19.82
N PHE A 447 2.86 12.96 -20.65
CA PHE A 447 3.24 12.68 -22.03
C PHE A 447 4.73 12.32 -22.14
N ILE A 448 5.04 11.34 -22.98
CA ILE A 448 6.39 11.05 -23.40
C ILE A 448 6.72 12.08 -24.49
N ASN A 449 7.51 13.12 -24.17
CA ASN A 449 8.05 13.98 -25.19
C ASN A 449 9.10 13.15 -25.97
N GLU A 450 8.74 12.60 -27.12
CA GLU A 450 9.71 12.11 -28.10
C GLU A 450 10.58 13.31 -28.52
N LYS A 451 11.82 13.36 -28.00
CA LYS A 451 12.83 14.31 -28.43
C LYS A 451 13.51 13.81 -29.69
#